data_1a2a78f3e50ccf1d473bd69598a2b35c
#
_entry.id   1a2a78f3e50ccf1d473bd69598a2b35c
#
_cell.length_a   1.000
_cell.length_b   1.000
_cell.length_c   1.000
_cell.angle_alpha   90.00
_cell.angle_beta   90.00
_cell.angle_gamma   90.00
#
_symmetry.space_group_name_H-M   'P 1'
#
loop_
_entity.id
_entity.type
_entity.pdbx_description
1 polymer ?
#
loop_
_entity_poly.entity_id
_entity_poly.type
_entity_poly.pdbx_seq_one_letter_code
_entity_poly.pdbx_strand_id
1 'polypeptide(L)'
;FIRLTPLVTYLIGASPSVCKCFMTGREHQLLPLIKGTLYLPYATALRMGRFGYQNSAQKQLGIHYNNLKDYVADLQKAVYTPYPPFSRLGLDDANGEPIQINDHVLQIENEYYSLVRPKQIPEAGETPSQALANRGIAYVELRAVDVNPYSDIGINEDTAAFLEVIALYCLLKNSSDLPESEQDLIDQNQAEVVNRGRAPNAKILEPNAEYLLEDWLNIHITAMLPLADLLNQTYATDIYSN
;
A
#
# COMPACT_ATOMS: atom_id res chain seq x y z
N PHE A 1 10.72 2.99 1.22
CA PHE A 1 9.50 3.09 0.39
C PHE A 1 8.24 3.36 1.22
N ILE A 2 8.03 2.72 2.37
CA ILE A 2 6.83 2.91 3.22
C ILE A 2 6.56 4.38 3.51
N ARG A 3 7.60 5.16 3.87
CA ARG A 3 7.49 6.61 4.11
C ARG A 3 7.03 7.42 2.88
N LEU A 4 7.22 6.88 1.67
CA LEU A 4 6.87 7.53 0.40
C LEU A 4 5.57 6.99 -0.23
N THR A 5 4.84 6.12 0.46
CA THR A 5 3.56 5.62 -0.07
C THR A 5 2.52 6.72 -0.32
N PRO A 6 2.44 7.81 0.50
CA PRO A 6 1.54 8.93 0.20
C PRO A 6 1.89 9.63 -1.15
N LEU A 7 3.20 9.75 -1.49
CA LEU A 7 3.64 10.32 -2.76
C LEU A 7 3.18 9.46 -3.94
N VAL A 8 3.43 8.14 -3.87
CA VAL A 8 2.99 7.19 -4.91
C VAL A 8 1.47 7.24 -5.06
N THR A 9 0.73 7.21 -3.94
CA THR A 9 -0.73 7.27 -3.95
C THR A 9 -1.27 8.58 -4.52
N TYR A 10 -0.60 9.71 -4.28
CA TYR A 10 -0.98 11.00 -4.86
C TYR A 10 -0.79 11.03 -6.37
N LEU A 11 0.37 10.58 -6.86
CA LEU A 11 0.74 10.66 -8.28
C LEU A 11 -0.01 9.63 -9.14
N ILE A 12 -0.18 8.41 -8.63
CA ILE A 12 -0.71 7.28 -9.42
C ILE A 12 -2.15 6.94 -9.04
N GLY A 13 -2.71 7.57 -8.00
CA GLY A 13 -4.09 7.32 -7.58
C GLY A 13 -5.11 7.75 -8.64
N ALA A 14 -5.95 6.80 -9.06
CA ALA A 14 -6.97 6.95 -10.10
C ALA A 14 -8.35 6.40 -9.68
N SER A 15 -8.61 6.24 -8.38
CA SER A 15 -9.86 5.69 -7.86
C SER A 15 -10.55 6.60 -6.83
N PRO A 16 -10.96 7.85 -7.22
CA PRO A 16 -11.67 8.78 -6.34
C PRO A 16 -13.15 8.41 -6.11
N SER A 17 -13.61 7.33 -6.73
CA SER A 17 -15.01 6.89 -6.71
C SER A 17 -15.13 5.37 -6.56
N VAL A 18 -16.29 4.91 -6.09
CA VAL A 18 -16.61 3.50 -5.92
C VAL A 18 -18.04 3.20 -6.38
N CYS A 19 -18.32 1.93 -6.75
CA CYS A 19 -19.69 1.48 -7.01
C CYS A 19 -20.51 1.52 -5.71
N LYS A 20 -21.74 2.00 -5.80
CA LYS A 20 -22.69 2.00 -4.67
C LYS A 20 -22.92 0.60 -4.11
N CYS A 21 -22.94 -0.44 -4.96
CA CYS A 21 -23.13 -1.82 -4.52
C CYS A 21 -21.98 -2.31 -3.61
N PHE A 22 -20.76 -1.84 -3.84
CA PHE A 22 -19.61 -2.13 -2.98
C PHE A 22 -19.75 -1.56 -1.57
N MET A 23 -20.55 -0.50 -1.41
CA MET A 23 -20.77 0.19 -0.15
C MET A 23 -22.02 -0.29 0.59
N THR A 24 -22.76 -1.27 0.07
CA THR A 24 -23.97 -1.82 0.71
C THR A 24 -23.64 -2.36 2.10
N GLY A 25 -24.37 -1.88 3.13
CA GLY A 25 -24.15 -2.28 4.52
C GLY A 25 -22.91 -1.67 5.20
N ARG A 26 -22.20 -0.77 4.54
CA ARG A 26 -21.00 -0.08 5.10
C ARG A 26 -21.33 1.38 5.42
N GLU A 27 -20.91 1.85 6.58
CA GLU A 27 -20.96 3.28 6.91
C GLU A 27 -19.96 4.07 6.09
N HIS A 28 -20.43 5.18 5.47
CA HIS A 28 -19.58 6.04 4.64
C HIS A 28 -20.08 7.49 4.59
N GLN A 29 -19.16 8.38 4.21
CA GLN A 29 -19.42 9.80 3.95
C GLN A 29 -19.28 10.15 2.45
N LEU A 30 -19.28 9.15 1.58
CA LEU A 30 -19.18 9.33 0.13
C LEU A 30 -20.44 10.01 -0.41
N LEU A 31 -20.25 10.90 -1.36
CA LEU A 31 -21.32 11.65 -2.03
C LEU A 31 -21.77 10.92 -3.31
N PRO A 32 -23.05 11.03 -3.70
CA PRO A 32 -23.48 10.53 -4.99
C PRO A 32 -22.90 11.37 -6.13
N LEU A 33 -22.32 10.72 -7.15
CA LEU A 33 -21.80 11.37 -8.36
C LEU A 33 -22.77 11.20 -9.52
N ILE A 34 -23.02 9.96 -9.92
CA ILE A 34 -23.96 9.55 -10.96
C ILE A 34 -24.71 8.31 -10.48
N LYS A 35 -25.71 7.85 -11.24
CA LYS A 35 -26.47 6.63 -10.89
C LYS A 35 -25.53 5.45 -10.63
N GLY A 36 -25.55 4.93 -9.41
CA GLY A 36 -24.74 3.76 -9.02
C GLY A 36 -23.29 4.05 -8.61
N THR A 37 -22.86 5.32 -8.60
CA THR A 37 -21.49 5.71 -8.26
C THR A 37 -21.46 6.68 -7.07
N LEU A 38 -20.55 6.45 -6.14
CA LEU A 38 -20.23 7.31 -5.00
C LEU A 38 -18.79 7.79 -5.12
N TYR A 39 -18.48 8.99 -4.60
CA TYR A 39 -17.14 9.60 -4.68
C TYR A 39 -16.82 10.49 -3.48
N LEU A 40 -15.58 10.90 -3.35
CA LEU A 40 -15.15 12.06 -2.55
C LEU A 40 -14.50 13.10 -3.48
N PRO A 41 -14.87 14.39 -3.35
CA PRO A 41 -14.42 15.44 -4.29
C PRO A 41 -12.89 15.61 -4.39
N TYR A 42 -12.18 15.32 -3.30
CA TYR A 42 -10.73 15.52 -3.19
C TYR A 42 -9.95 14.22 -3.04
N ALA A 43 -10.60 13.06 -3.21
CA ALA A 43 -9.94 11.77 -3.11
C ALA A 43 -8.99 11.53 -4.28
N THR A 44 -7.93 10.78 -4.03
CA THR A 44 -6.99 10.27 -5.04
C THR A 44 -7.26 8.79 -5.34
N ALA A 45 -7.31 7.96 -4.30
CA ALA A 45 -7.32 6.50 -4.44
C ALA A 45 -8.09 5.83 -3.29
N LEU A 46 -9.43 5.88 -3.31
CA LEU A 46 -10.28 5.25 -2.26
C LEU A 46 -10.00 3.76 -2.11
N ARG A 47 -9.52 3.10 -3.17
CA ARG A 47 -9.07 1.71 -3.13
C ARG A 47 -7.93 1.48 -2.13
N MET A 48 -7.04 2.46 -1.93
CA MET A 48 -5.92 2.39 -0.99
C MET A 48 -6.30 2.75 0.45
N GLY A 49 -7.53 3.16 0.69
CA GLY A 49 -8.06 3.54 2.00
C GLY A 49 -8.92 2.45 2.64
N ARG A 50 -9.66 2.85 3.68
CA ARG A 50 -10.51 1.96 4.51
C ARG A 50 -11.59 1.18 3.74
N PHE A 51 -11.93 1.61 2.54
CA PHE A 51 -12.94 0.95 1.72
C PHE A 51 -12.36 -0.17 0.84
N GLY A 52 -11.07 -0.17 0.61
CA GLY A 52 -10.40 -1.12 -0.26
C GLY A 52 -9.37 -1.97 0.49
N TYR A 53 -8.14 -1.62 0.37
CA TYR A 53 -6.98 -2.41 0.79
C TYR A 53 -6.57 -2.24 2.27
N GLN A 54 -7.52 -1.99 3.16
CA GLN A 54 -7.27 -1.98 4.61
C GLN A 54 -8.18 -3.00 5.31
N ASN A 55 -7.57 -3.83 6.13
CA ASN A 55 -8.28 -4.74 7.03
C ASN A 55 -8.05 -4.28 8.48
N SER A 56 -9.12 -3.95 9.18
CA SER A 56 -9.05 -3.49 10.58
C SER A 56 -8.45 -4.53 11.53
N ALA A 57 -8.63 -5.82 11.25
CA ALA A 57 -8.01 -6.90 12.01
C ALA A 57 -6.47 -6.88 11.88
N GLN A 58 -5.96 -6.48 10.72
CA GLN A 58 -4.52 -6.45 10.43
C GLN A 58 -3.79 -5.23 10.99
N LYS A 59 -4.50 -4.14 11.31
CA LYS A 59 -3.90 -2.95 11.93
C LYS A 59 -3.24 -3.24 13.29
N GLN A 60 -3.70 -4.28 13.98
CA GLN A 60 -3.18 -4.66 15.29
C GLN A 60 -1.96 -5.60 15.20
N LEU A 61 -1.58 -6.02 14.00
CA LEU A 61 -0.53 -7.03 13.83
C LEU A 61 0.89 -6.50 14.07
N GLY A 62 1.12 -5.18 13.92
CA GLY A 62 2.43 -4.56 14.13
C GLY A 62 3.52 -5.20 13.27
N ILE A 63 3.25 -5.51 11.99
CA ILE A 63 4.27 -6.12 11.11
C ILE A 63 5.33 -5.08 10.75
N HIS A 64 6.56 -5.34 11.17
CA HIS A 64 7.69 -4.43 11.04
C HIS A 64 8.43 -4.63 9.71
N TYR A 65 8.94 -3.52 9.17
CA TYR A 65 9.71 -3.49 7.91
C TYR A 65 11.21 -3.19 8.12
N ASN A 66 11.67 -3.12 9.38
CA ASN A 66 13.03 -2.71 9.70
C ASN A 66 14.07 -3.76 9.30
N ASN A 67 13.72 -5.02 9.39
CA ASN A 67 14.55 -6.12 8.91
C ASN A 67 13.70 -7.34 8.51
N LEU A 68 14.27 -8.19 7.67
CA LEU A 68 13.57 -9.35 7.12
C LEU A 68 13.20 -10.39 8.20
N LYS A 69 14.04 -10.57 9.22
CA LYS A 69 13.80 -11.55 10.27
C LYS A 69 12.55 -11.21 11.07
N ASP A 70 12.41 -9.96 11.49
CA ASP A 70 11.25 -9.51 12.24
C ASP A 70 9.99 -9.52 11.37
N TYR A 71 10.09 -9.07 10.11
CA TYR A 71 8.99 -9.15 9.15
C TYR A 71 8.44 -10.58 9.01
N VAL A 72 9.32 -11.56 8.82
CA VAL A 72 8.93 -12.98 8.71
C VAL A 72 8.31 -13.49 10.01
N ALA A 73 8.89 -13.17 11.17
CA ALA A 73 8.38 -13.61 12.46
C ALA A 73 6.99 -13.02 12.76
N ASP A 74 6.79 -11.73 12.46
CA ASP A 74 5.51 -11.05 12.64
C ASP A 74 4.42 -11.63 11.72
N LEU A 75 4.76 -11.89 10.45
CA LEU A 75 3.84 -12.50 9.50
C LEU A 75 3.42 -13.91 9.92
N GLN A 76 4.37 -14.73 10.36
CA GLN A 76 4.10 -16.06 10.89
C GLN A 76 3.23 -15.99 12.15
N LYS A 77 3.54 -15.09 13.08
CA LYS A 77 2.71 -14.87 14.27
C LYS A 77 1.27 -14.53 13.90
N ALA A 78 1.05 -13.69 12.90
CA ALA A 78 -0.27 -13.29 12.45
C ALA A 78 -1.13 -14.47 11.94
N VAL A 79 -0.49 -15.42 11.24
CA VAL A 79 -1.14 -16.65 10.73
C VAL A 79 -1.54 -17.61 11.84
N TYR A 80 -0.92 -17.52 13.03
CA TYR A 80 -1.23 -18.36 14.18
C TYR A 80 -1.96 -17.62 15.31
N THR A 81 -2.34 -16.36 15.12
CA THR A 81 -3.03 -15.56 16.13
C THR A 81 -4.54 -15.65 15.92
N PRO A 82 -5.30 -16.27 16.86
CA PRO A 82 -6.76 -16.31 16.77
C PRO A 82 -7.37 -14.89 16.76
N TYR A 83 -8.41 -14.71 15.96
CA TYR A 83 -9.17 -13.47 15.89
C TYR A 83 -10.58 -13.69 16.42
N PRO A 84 -10.94 -13.11 17.60
CA PRO A 84 -12.21 -13.42 18.26
C PRO A 84 -13.47 -13.27 17.41
N PRO A 85 -13.57 -12.31 16.45
CA PRO A 85 -14.72 -12.29 15.55
C PRO A 85 -14.82 -13.51 14.64
N PHE A 86 -13.69 -14.04 14.15
CA PHE A 86 -13.67 -15.25 13.31
C PHE A 86 -13.92 -16.52 14.15
N SER A 87 -13.35 -16.60 15.37
CA SER A 87 -13.61 -17.70 16.29
C SER A 87 -15.10 -17.80 16.64
N ARG A 88 -15.81 -16.66 16.77
CA ARG A 88 -17.27 -16.64 17.01
C ARG A 88 -18.09 -17.06 15.81
N LEU A 89 -17.58 -16.85 14.59
CA LEU A 89 -18.24 -17.27 13.36
C LEU A 89 -18.27 -18.82 13.23
N GLY A 90 -17.21 -19.48 13.73
CA GLY A 90 -16.99 -20.92 13.57
C GLY A 90 -16.31 -21.28 12.25
N LEU A 91 -15.84 -22.51 12.10
CA LEU A 91 -15.17 -22.96 10.86
C LEU A 91 -16.18 -23.41 9.81
N ASP A 92 -17.33 -23.94 10.24
CA ASP A 92 -18.36 -24.50 9.38
C ASP A 92 -19.70 -23.78 9.59
N ASP A 93 -20.56 -23.80 8.58
CA ASP A 93 -21.93 -23.32 8.67
C ASP A 93 -22.86 -24.30 9.40
N ALA A 94 -24.15 -23.95 9.51
CA ALA A 94 -25.16 -24.82 10.16
C ALA A 94 -25.38 -26.17 9.44
N ASN A 95 -24.93 -26.34 8.22
CA ASN A 95 -25.02 -27.56 7.43
C ASN A 95 -23.73 -28.39 7.48
N GLY A 96 -22.67 -27.88 8.14
CA GLY A 96 -21.36 -28.51 8.20
C GLY A 96 -20.46 -28.19 6.97
N GLU A 97 -20.81 -27.18 6.20
CA GLU A 97 -19.99 -26.73 5.05
C GLU A 97 -18.94 -25.72 5.53
N PRO A 98 -17.65 -25.88 5.13
CA PRO A 98 -16.59 -24.98 5.54
C PRO A 98 -16.84 -23.55 5.05
N ILE A 99 -16.76 -22.55 5.95
CA ILE A 99 -16.94 -21.12 5.66
C ILE A 99 -15.66 -20.32 5.83
N GLN A 100 -14.67 -20.89 6.51
CA GLN A 100 -13.32 -20.30 6.62
C GLN A 100 -12.28 -21.40 6.85
N ILE A 101 -11.02 -21.11 6.48
CA ILE A 101 -9.90 -22.06 6.58
C ILE A 101 -9.49 -22.28 8.04
N ASN A 102 -9.43 -21.19 8.81
CA ASN A 102 -9.16 -21.19 10.26
C ASN A 102 -9.72 -19.87 10.83
N ASP A 103 -9.62 -19.68 12.14
CA ASP A 103 -10.13 -18.51 12.85
C ASP A 103 -9.05 -17.48 13.21
N HIS A 104 -7.92 -17.49 12.51
CA HIS A 104 -6.79 -16.58 12.77
C HIS A 104 -6.94 -15.23 12.06
N VAL A 105 -6.17 -14.23 12.52
CA VAL A 105 -6.16 -12.88 11.93
C VAL A 105 -5.83 -12.90 10.43
N LEU A 106 -4.87 -13.75 10.04
CA LEU A 106 -4.60 -14.13 8.66
C LEU A 106 -4.87 -15.63 8.52
N GLN A 107 -5.77 -16.02 7.64
CA GLN A 107 -6.01 -17.44 7.35
C GLN A 107 -4.88 -18.03 6.51
N ILE A 108 -4.30 -17.21 5.62
CA ILE A 108 -3.06 -17.50 4.87
C ILE A 108 -2.20 -16.24 4.80
N GLU A 109 -0.89 -16.40 4.64
CA GLU A 109 0.06 -15.28 4.55
C GLU A 109 -0.25 -14.29 3.42
N ASN A 110 -0.84 -14.78 2.32
CA ASN A 110 -1.20 -13.95 1.17
C ASN A 110 -2.32 -12.94 1.46
N GLU A 111 -3.09 -13.12 2.53
CA GLU A 111 -4.12 -12.17 2.97
C GLU A 111 -3.54 -10.91 3.61
N TYR A 112 -2.24 -10.91 3.96
CA TYR A 112 -1.63 -9.72 4.54
C TYR A 112 -1.65 -8.56 3.55
N TYR A 113 -2.25 -7.46 3.99
CA TYR A 113 -2.40 -6.25 3.20
C TYR A 113 -1.32 -5.24 3.51
N SER A 114 -0.51 -4.92 2.51
CA SER A 114 0.47 -3.84 2.55
C SER A 114 0.64 -3.22 1.18
N LEU A 115 1.00 -1.93 1.12
CA LEU A 115 1.24 -1.20 -0.12
C LEU A 115 2.56 -1.60 -0.80
N VAL A 116 3.45 -2.22 -0.05
CA VAL A 116 4.72 -2.78 -0.53
C VAL A 116 5.01 -4.07 0.22
N ARG A 117 5.50 -5.10 -0.48
CA ARG A 117 5.80 -6.41 0.12
C ARG A 117 7.13 -6.95 -0.38
N PRO A 118 8.02 -7.39 0.53
CA PRO A 118 9.17 -8.23 0.15
C PRO A 118 8.66 -9.58 -0.35
N LYS A 119 9.25 -10.09 -1.40
CA LYS A 119 8.84 -11.34 -2.05
C LYS A 119 10.03 -12.24 -2.35
N GLN A 120 9.76 -13.52 -2.25
CA GLN A 120 10.61 -14.61 -2.75
C GLN A 120 9.71 -15.61 -3.49
N ILE A 121 10.25 -16.34 -4.44
CA ILE A 121 9.51 -17.38 -5.17
C ILE A 121 9.50 -18.64 -4.29
N PRO A 122 8.35 -19.08 -3.75
CA PRO A 122 8.29 -20.31 -2.96
C PRO A 122 8.55 -21.56 -3.82
N GLU A 123 9.23 -22.52 -3.24
CA GLU A 123 9.36 -23.87 -3.81
C GLU A 123 8.11 -24.72 -3.48
N ALA A 124 8.00 -25.89 -4.08
CA ALA A 124 6.84 -26.77 -3.85
C ALA A 124 6.73 -27.15 -2.36
N GLY A 125 5.61 -26.84 -1.73
CA GLY A 125 5.35 -27.10 -0.31
C GLY A 125 5.90 -26.07 0.66
N GLU A 126 6.51 -24.99 0.16
CA GLU A 126 7.06 -23.91 0.97
C GLU A 126 6.07 -22.73 1.07
N THR A 127 5.94 -22.12 2.24
CA THR A 127 5.17 -20.90 2.41
C THR A 127 5.98 -19.66 1.97
N PRO A 128 5.34 -18.53 1.62
CA PRO A 128 6.03 -17.29 1.29
C PRO A 128 7.03 -16.82 2.38
N SER A 129 6.65 -16.92 3.66
CA SER A 129 7.53 -16.54 4.78
C SER A 129 8.72 -17.48 4.93
N GLN A 130 8.54 -18.80 4.69
CA GLN A 130 9.63 -19.75 4.67
C GLN A 130 10.62 -19.47 3.54
N ALA A 131 10.11 -19.16 2.33
CA ALA A 131 10.92 -18.79 1.19
C ALA A 131 11.78 -17.55 1.50
N LEU A 132 11.18 -16.52 2.08
CA LEU A 132 11.88 -15.31 2.52
C LEU A 132 12.93 -15.60 3.59
N ALA A 133 12.62 -16.43 4.59
CA ALA A 133 13.56 -16.80 5.64
C ALA A 133 14.77 -17.57 5.11
N ASN A 134 14.54 -18.47 4.15
CA ASN A 134 15.57 -19.39 3.64
C ASN A 134 16.49 -18.72 2.60
N ARG A 135 15.94 -17.87 1.73
CA ARG A 135 16.66 -17.33 0.55
C ARG A 135 16.68 -15.81 0.45
N GLY A 136 16.10 -15.09 1.42
CA GLY A 136 16.06 -13.63 1.40
C GLY A 136 15.03 -13.07 0.41
N ILE A 137 15.15 -11.77 0.12
CA ILE A 137 14.26 -11.04 -0.77
C ILE A 137 14.76 -11.15 -2.21
N ALA A 138 13.96 -11.69 -3.12
CA ALA A 138 14.27 -11.72 -4.55
C ALA A 138 13.77 -10.46 -5.26
N TYR A 139 12.59 -9.95 -4.87
CA TYR A 139 11.99 -8.76 -5.45
C TYR A 139 11.03 -8.07 -4.48
N VAL A 140 10.59 -6.88 -4.84
CA VAL A 140 9.59 -6.10 -4.09
C VAL A 140 8.33 -5.96 -4.94
N GLU A 141 7.19 -6.27 -4.36
CA GLU A 141 5.86 -6.07 -4.96
C GLU A 141 5.31 -4.72 -4.54
N LEU A 142 5.13 -3.81 -5.50
CA LEU A 142 4.47 -2.51 -5.27
C LEU A 142 2.98 -2.64 -5.55
N ARG A 143 2.14 -2.39 -4.55
CA ARG A 143 0.68 -2.54 -4.62
C ARG A 143 -0.07 -1.21 -4.54
N ALA A 144 0.65 -0.12 -4.29
CA ALA A 144 0.11 1.24 -4.20
C ALA A 144 -0.16 1.89 -5.58
N VAL A 145 -0.38 1.09 -6.62
CA VAL A 145 -0.58 1.55 -7.99
C VAL A 145 -2.01 1.28 -8.41
N ASP A 146 -2.76 2.31 -8.78
CA ASP A 146 -4.07 2.18 -9.40
C ASP A 146 -3.94 1.86 -10.90
N VAL A 147 -4.99 1.24 -11.44
CA VAL A 147 -5.11 1.04 -12.88
C VAL A 147 -5.30 2.40 -13.55
N ASN A 148 -4.42 2.76 -14.49
CA ASN A 148 -4.56 3.99 -15.27
C ASN A 148 -5.72 3.83 -16.27
N PRO A 149 -6.83 4.59 -16.12
CA PRO A 149 -8.00 4.44 -16.99
C PRO A 149 -7.78 4.99 -18.42
N TYR A 150 -6.67 5.67 -18.67
CA TYR A 150 -6.30 6.23 -19.97
C TYR A 150 -5.29 5.37 -20.73
N SER A 151 -4.94 4.20 -20.20
CA SER A 151 -4.03 3.24 -20.83
C SER A 151 -4.73 1.92 -21.05
N ASP A 152 -4.63 1.37 -22.26
CA ASP A 152 -5.25 0.09 -22.67
C ASP A 152 -4.79 -1.10 -21.80
N ILE A 153 -3.56 -1.03 -21.27
CA ILE A 153 -2.98 -2.07 -20.40
C ILE A 153 -2.99 -1.68 -18.91
N GLY A 154 -3.61 -0.54 -18.57
CA GLY A 154 -3.74 -0.08 -17.18
C GLY A 154 -2.51 0.57 -16.57
N ILE A 155 -1.42 0.70 -17.32
CA ILE A 155 -0.19 1.41 -16.96
C ILE A 155 0.41 2.03 -18.21
N ASN A 156 1.05 3.21 -18.08
CA ASN A 156 1.81 3.83 -19.17
C ASN A 156 3.31 3.83 -18.84
N GLU A 157 4.11 4.23 -19.83
CA GLU A 157 5.56 4.27 -19.76
C GLU A 157 6.05 5.22 -18.65
N ASP A 158 5.46 6.42 -18.53
CA ASP A 158 5.81 7.41 -17.50
C ASP A 158 5.59 6.85 -16.09
N THR A 159 4.48 6.16 -15.87
CA THR A 159 4.21 5.50 -14.58
C THR A 159 5.25 4.42 -14.28
N ALA A 160 5.63 3.62 -15.28
CA ALA A 160 6.65 2.58 -15.11
C ALA A 160 8.02 3.19 -14.80
N ALA A 161 8.42 4.23 -15.54
CA ALA A 161 9.66 4.96 -15.33
C ALA A 161 9.71 5.60 -13.92
N PHE A 162 8.63 6.26 -13.50
CA PHE A 162 8.55 6.81 -12.13
C PHE A 162 8.69 5.73 -11.04
N LEU A 163 8.04 4.57 -11.23
CA LEU A 163 8.15 3.46 -10.26
C LEU A 163 9.57 2.89 -10.19
N GLU A 164 10.29 2.86 -11.30
CA GLU A 164 11.71 2.47 -11.33
C GLU A 164 12.58 3.49 -10.59
N VAL A 165 12.41 4.78 -10.87
CA VAL A 165 13.15 5.86 -10.18
C VAL A 165 12.94 5.81 -8.68
N ILE A 166 11.68 5.74 -8.20
CA ILE A 166 11.41 5.72 -6.76
C ILE A 166 11.90 4.44 -6.08
N ALA A 167 11.83 3.29 -6.76
CA ALA A 167 12.35 2.03 -6.23
C ALA A 167 13.88 2.10 -6.05
N LEU A 168 14.60 2.59 -7.04
CA LEU A 168 16.06 2.78 -6.97
C LEU A 168 16.43 3.87 -5.96
N TYR A 169 15.69 4.97 -5.91
CA TYR A 169 15.89 6.01 -4.91
C TYR A 169 15.77 5.45 -3.49
N CYS A 170 14.74 4.65 -3.22
CA CYS A 170 14.56 4.01 -1.93
C CYS A 170 15.67 2.99 -1.59
N LEU A 171 16.21 2.30 -2.60
CA LEU A 171 17.31 1.36 -2.44
C LEU A 171 18.62 2.06 -2.09
N LEU A 172 18.90 3.21 -2.69
CA LEU A 172 20.16 3.93 -2.55
C LEU A 172 20.17 4.89 -1.35
N LYS A 173 19.00 5.38 -0.94
CA LYS A 173 18.89 6.33 0.17
C LYS A 173 19.07 5.63 1.51
N ASN A 174 19.94 6.19 2.37
CA ASN A 174 20.00 5.76 3.76
C ASN A 174 18.65 5.96 4.44
N SER A 175 18.19 4.93 5.13
CA SER A 175 16.93 4.93 5.87
C SER A 175 17.15 4.44 7.29
N SER A 176 16.77 5.25 8.28
CA SER A 176 16.71 4.82 9.67
C SER A 176 15.59 3.80 9.87
N ASP A 177 15.66 3.05 10.96
CA ASP A 177 14.57 2.21 11.41
C ASP A 177 13.27 3.01 11.50
N LEU A 178 12.16 2.34 11.26
CA LEU A 178 10.82 2.90 11.31
C LEU A 178 10.20 2.59 12.68
N PRO A 179 10.15 3.55 13.62
CA PRO A 179 9.49 3.35 14.90
C PRO A 179 7.96 3.33 14.73
N GLU A 180 7.27 2.68 15.66
CA GLU A 180 5.80 2.56 15.64
C GLU A 180 5.10 3.94 15.59
N SER A 181 5.61 4.92 16.33
CA SER A 181 5.08 6.29 16.31
C SER A 181 5.16 6.98 14.94
N GLU A 182 6.16 6.65 14.13
CA GLU A 182 6.26 7.14 12.75
C GLU A 182 5.34 6.36 11.81
N GLN A 183 5.11 5.07 12.06
CA GLN A 183 4.14 4.28 11.30
C GLN A 183 2.74 4.89 11.42
N ASP A 184 2.33 5.32 12.61
CA ASP A 184 1.04 6.00 12.82
C ASP A 184 0.91 7.30 12.00
N LEU A 185 2.00 8.08 11.90
CA LEU A 185 2.03 9.28 11.06
C LEU A 185 1.91 8.93 9.57
N ILE A 186 2.60 7.89 9.11
CA ILE A 186 2.50 7.42 7.73
C ILE A 186 1.07 6.98 7.41
N ASP A 187 0.41 6.24 8.30
CA ASP A 187 -0.97 5.80 8.14
C ASP A 187 -1.94 6.99 8.09
N GLN A 188 -1.72 8.03 8.91
CA GLN A 188 -2.49 9.29 8.86
C GLN A 188 -2.27 10.02 7.54
N ASN A 189 -1.02 10.17 7.11
CA ASN A 189 -0.66 10.79 5.83
C ASN A 189 -1.27 10.03 4.64
N GLN A 190 -1.21 8.71 4.68
CA GLN A 190 -1.83 7.87 3.65
C GLN A 190 -3.35 8.09 3.61
N ALA A 191 -4.02 8.17 4.77
CA ALA A 191 -5.45 8.44 4.85
C ALA A 191 -5.80 9.86 4.35
N GLU A 192 -5.00 10.87 4.68
CA GLU A 192 -5.17 12.24 4.18
C GLU A 192 -5.06 12.28 2.64
N VAL A 193 -4.00 11.70 2.08
CA VAL A 193 -3.80 11.68 0.63
C VAL A 193 -4.89 10.90 -0.09
N VAL A 194 -5.28 9.74 0.42
CA VAL A 194 -6.36 8.93 -0.14
C VAL A 194 -7.67 9.70 -0.22
N ASN A 195 -8.06 10.36 0.87
CA ASN A 195 -9.40 10.97 0.99
C ASN A 195 -9.43 12.43 0.55
N ARG A 196 -8.31 13.15 0.66
CA ARG A 196 -8.24 14.60 0.49
C ARG A 196 -7.01 15.09 -0.27
N GLY A 197 -6.23 14.22 -0.89
CA GLY A 197 -4.98 14.59 -1.55
C GLY A 197 -5.11 15.68 -2.62
N ARG A 198 -6.30 15.86 -3.20
CA ARG A 198 -6.57 16.94 -4.17
C ARG A 198 -7.09 18.22 -3.51
N ALA A 199 -7.25 18.28 -2.19
CA ALA A 199 -7.65 19.49 -1.50
C ALA A 199 -6.50 20.51 -1.47
N PRO A 200 -6.78 21.83 -1.66
CA PRO A 200 -5.72 22.84 -1.77
C PRO A 200 -4.92 23.06 -0.49
N ASN A 201 -5.37 22.52 0.64
CA ASN A 201 -4.73 22.63 1.95
C ASN A 201 -4.42 21.26 2.56
N ALA A 202 -4.28 20.22 1.73
CA ALA A 202 -3.85 18.91 2.19
C ALA A 202 -2.45 19.00 2.80
N LYS A 203 -2.22 18.27 3.87
CA LYS A 203 -0.98 18.33 4.65
C LYS A 203 -0.39 16.96 4.86
N ILE A 204 0.92 16.95 5.05
CA ILE A 204 1.72 15.77 5.44
C ILE A 204 2.39 16.06 6.78
N LEU A 205 2.34 15.10 7.67
CA LEU A 205 2.97 15.16 8.98
C LEU A 205 4.27 14.33 8.98
N GLU A 206 5.34 14.93 9.43
CA GLU A 206 6.59 14.25 9.77
C GLU A 206 6.86 14.36 11.27
N PRO A 207 7.75 13.57 11.88
CA PRO A 207 7.90 13.53 13.36
C PRO A 207 8.12 14.88 14.01
N ASN A 208 8.70 15.86 13.28
CA ASN A 208 9.01 17.20 13.84
C ASN A 208 8.55 18.35 12.95
N ALA A 209 7.73 18.08 11.92
CA ALA A 209 7.31 19.10 10.97
C ALA A 209 5.94 18.77 10.34
N GLU A 210 5.28 19.81 9.85
CA GLU A 210 4.08 19.73 9.03
C GLU A 210 4.36 20.48 7.72
N TYR A 211 4.00 19.89 6.60
CA TYR A 211 4.16 20.45 5.27
C TYR A 211 2.82 20.56 4.55
N LEU A 212 2.65 21.52 3.67
CA LEU A 212 1.66 21.39 2.62
C LEU A 212 2.04 20.19 1.75
N LEU A 213 1.05 19.41 1.31
CA LEU A 213 1.30 18.20 0.51
C LEU A 213 2.11 18.53 -0.75
N GLU A 214 1.79 19.63 -1.43
CA GLU A 214 2.51 20.06 -2.64
C GLU A 214 4.00 20.33 -2.37
N ASP A 215 4.33 21.02 -1.28
CA ASP A 215 5.72 21.31 -0.92
C ASP A 215 6.47 20.01 -0.58
N TRP A 216 5.83 19.13 0.15
CA TRP A 216 6.40 17.82 0.51
C TRP A 216 6.67 16.95 -0.72
N LEU A 217 5.72 16.91 -1.67
CA LEU A 217 5.89 16.19 -2.94
C LEU A 217 7.07 16.75 -3.73
N ASN A 218 7.16 18.09 -3.85
CA ASN A 218 8.25 18.76 -4.58
C ASN A 218 9.63 18.49 -3.98
N ILE A 219 9.75 18.43 -2.65
CA ILE A 219 10.99 18.06 -1.96
C ILE A 219 11.46 16.67 -2.42
N HIS A 220 10.55 15.69 -2.41
CA HIS A 220 10.90 14.31 -2.75
C HIS A 220 11.13 14.10 -4.24
N ILE A 221 10.34 14.71 -5.11
CA ILE A 221 10.53 14.65 -6.56
C ILE A 221 11.87 15.28 -6.93
N THR A 222 12.17 16.47 -6.41
CA THR A 222 13.45 17.15 -6.66
C THR A 222 14.65 16.29 -6.23
N ALA A 223 14.53 15.58 -5.10
CA ALA A 223 15.58 14.68 -4.63
C ALA A 223 15.79 13.44 -5.53
N MET A 224 14.83 13.09 -6.37
CA MET A 224 14.92 11.96 -7.31
C MET A 224 15.47 12.37 -8.69
N LEU A 225 15.42 13.66 -9.07
CA LEU A 225 15.86 14.14 -10.39
C LEU A 225 17.28 13.70 -10.78
N PRO A 226 18.30 13.77 -9.90
CA PRO A 226 19.65 13.31 -10.27
C PRO A 226 19.70 11.83 -10.67
N LEU A 227 18.84 11.00 -10.09
CA LEU A 227 18.74 9.59 -10.44
C LEU A 227 18.02 9.40 -11.78
N ALA A 228 16.96 10.16 -12.03
CA ALA A 228 16.26 10.18 -13.31
C ALA A 228 17.22 10.57 -14.45
N ASP A 229 18.03 11.62 -14.25
CA ASP A 229 19.06 12.05 -15.21
C ASP A 229 20.11 10.95 -15.46
N LEU A 230 20.55 10.25 -14.41
CA LEU A 230 21.48 9.13 -14.53
C LEU A 230 20.90 7.99 -15.36
N LEU A 231 19.62 7.64 -15.12
CA LEU A 231 18.93 6.60 -15.89
C LEU A 231 18.76 7.00 -17.35
N ASN A 232 18.38 8.26 -17.63
CA ASN A 232 18.31 8.78 -19.01
C ASN A 232 19.65 8.65 -19.73
N GLN A 233 20.75 9.01 -19.08
CA GLN A 233 22.09 8.87 -19.66
C GLN A 233 22.47 7.39 -19.87
N THR A 234 22.14 6.52 -18.91
CA THR A 234 22.49 5.09 -18.95
C THR A 234 21.77 4.36 -20.08
N TYR A 235 20.48 4.67 -20.27
CA TYR A 235 19.63 4.00 -21.26
C TYR A 235 19.49 4.78 -22.58
N ALA A 236 20.14 5.94 -22.72
CA ALA A 236 20.06 6.83 -23.88
C ALA A 236 18.59 7.18 -24.24
N THR A 237 17.83 7.62 -23.23
CA THR A 237 16.40 7.97 -23.31
C THR A 237 16.13 9.27 -22.55
N ASP A 238 14.92 9.80 -22.62
CA ASP A 238 14.44 10.96 -21.88
C ASP A 238 13.18 10.66 -21.01
N ILE A 239 12.74 9.40 -20.98
CA ILE A 239 11.50 8.99 -20.33
C ILE A 239 11.47 9.23 -18.82
N TYR A 240 12.62 9.28 -18.15
CA TYR A 240 12.71 9.46 -16.71
C TYR A 240 12.65 10.94 -16.27
N SER A 241 12.70 11.89 -17.20
CA SER A 241 12.63 13.35 -16.93
C SER A 241 11.30 13.99 -17.34
N ASN A 242 10.38 13.22 -17.89
CA ASN A 242 9.06 13.67 -18.37
C ASN A 242 8.01 13.74 -17.28
#